data_f9948cb5f25e533288da98a1c774b248
#
_entry.id   f9948cb5f25e533288da98a1c774b248
#
_cell.length_a   1.000
_cell.length_b   1.000
_cell.length_c   1.000
_cell.angle_alpha   90.00
_cell.angle_beta   90.00
_cell.angle_gamma   90.00
#
_symmetry.space_group_name_H-M   'P 1'
#
loop_
_entity.id
_entity.type
_entity.pdbx_description
1 polymer ?
#
loop_
_entity_poly.entity_id
_entity_poly.type
_entity_poly.pdbx_seq_one_letter_code
_entity_poly.pdbx_strand_id
1 'polypeptide(L)'
;MFVPHSEIDLKKMFEELSISSLDDLFTHIPETLKLNDGLNVPQSLSELESISEFENLESKNTQNLICFAGGGHYDVYLPQTVKSLTMRPEFMTSYTPYQAEISQGILQVLFEYQSLICDLTDMELANASLYDGATSVAEAISVAINKTKRDNVVISNGFNPNTKEVVNTLIDRNKFNVNYVDLIDYLFPEDYVFSQEDAAFVVSLPHYEGSAQDLTSIVQNAKAAGVVTICYADPSMLGILKSPGSMGFDIVVAEGQSMGSPLSFGGPTVGWFATRKEFARLVPGRIIGESRDSNNTKTYVMTLRAREQDIRREKASSNICTNQTLNAVGSTIHLSWLGPEGLYEIGYQAID
;
A
#
# COMPACT_ATOMS: atom_id res chain seq x y z
N MET A 1 -34.60 1.91 -1.28
CA MET A 1 -33.94 2.76 -0.26
C MET A 1 -34.71 2.58 1.04
N PHE A 2 -34.00 2.29 2.14
CA PHE A 2 -34.65 2.21 3.45
C PHE A 2 -34.84 3.62 4.01
N VAL A 3 -36.09 4.09 4.08
CA VAL A 3 -36.46 5.39 4.66
C VAL A 3 -37.30 5.09 5.89
N PRO A 4 -36.78 5.28 7.12
CA PRO A 4 -37.48 4.85 8.34
C PRO A 4 -38.64 5.76 8.74
N HIS A 5 -38.82 6.92 8.10
CA HIS A 5 -39.85 7.89 8.44
C HIS A 5 -41.12 7.64 7.62
N SER A 6 -42.26 7.52 8.32
CA SER A 6 -43.56 7.50 7.67
C SER A 6 -44.00 8.91 7.25
N GLU A 7 -45.02 9.02 6.39
CA GLU A 7 -45.63 10.33 6.04
C GLU A 7 -46.11 11.09 7.27
N ILE A 8 -46.58 10.39 8.29
CA ILE A 8 -47.02 10.97 9.56
C ILE A 8 -45.84 11.57 10.32
N ASP A 9 -44.70 10.90 10.30
CA ASP A 9 -43.47 11.40 10.96
C ASP A 9 -42.95 12.63 10.23
N LEU A 10 -42.91 12.60 8.90
CA LEU A 10 -42.50 13.74 8.09
C LEU A 10 -43.40 14.95 8.33
N LYS A 11 -44.74 14.74 8.40
CA LYS A 11 -45.69 15.84 8.68
C LYS A 11 -45.41 16.47 10.04
N LYS A 12 -45.19 15.68 11.09
CA LYS A 12 -44.84 16.21 12.41
C LYS A 12 -43.49 16.98 12.41
N MET A 13 -42.50 16.49 11.66
CA MET A 13 -41.21 17.18 11.50
C MET A 13 -41.39 18.52 10.79
N PHE A 14 -42.21 18.59 9.74
CA PHE A 14 -42.50 19.82 9.01
C PHE A 14 -43.26 20.84 9.90
N GLU A 15 -44.22 20.38 10.69
CA GLU A 15 -44.94 21.22 11.65
C GLU A 15 -43.98 21.82 12.68
N GLU A 16 -43.08 21.00 13.26
CA GLU A 16 -42.07 21.46 14.22
C GLU A 16 -41.09 22.47 13.64
N LEU A 17 -40.66 22.25 12.41
CA LEU A 17 -39.73 23.14 11.70
C LEU A 17 -40.43 24.35 11.06
N SER A 18 -41.76 24.41 11.10
CA SER A 18 -42.54 25.45 10.44
C SER A 18 -42.29 25.55 8.94
N ILE A 19 -42.13 24.41 8.26
CA ILE A 19 -41.94 24.29 6.80
C ILE A 19 -43.07 23.46 6.20
N SER A 20 -43.27 23.59 4.89
CA SER A 20 -44.31 22.84 4.15
C SER A 20 -43.76 21.68 3.35
N SER A 21 -42.48 21.73 3.01
CA SER A 21 -41.75 20.73 2.22
C SER A 21 -40.29 20.71 2.53
N LEU A 22 -39.59 19.69 2.07
CA LEU A 22 -38.11 19.66 2.13
C LEU A 22 -37.48 20.79 1.31
N ASP A 23 -38.10 21.24 0.25
CA ASP A 23 -37.59 22.32 -0.61
C ASP A 23 -37.46 23.66 0.14
N ASP A 24 -38.29 23.86 1.18
CA ASP A 24 -38.22 25.05 2.01
C ASP A 24 -36.89 25.19 2.74
N LEU A 25 -36.17 24.07 2.99
CA LEU A 25 -34.85 24.07 3.58
C LEU A 25 -33.77 24.58 2.62
N PHE A 26 -34.05 24.61 1.34
CA PHE A 26 -33.12 25.01 0.28
C PHE A 26 -33.44 26.37 -0.33
N THR A 27 -34.31 27.16 0.30
CA THR A 27 -34.69 28.49 -0.20
C THR A 27 -33.53 29.50 -0.27
N HIS A 28 -32.44 29.25 0.48
CA HIS A 28 -31.21 30.04 0.44
C HIS A 28 -30.36 29.81 -0.83
N ILE A 29 -30.66 28.75 -1.60
CA ILE A 29 -30.01 28.46 -2.87
C ILE A 29 -30.74 29.21 -3.99
N PRO A 30 -30.05 30.08 -4.76
CA PRO A 30 -30.67 30.76 -5.91
C PRO A 30 -31.25 29.77 -6.92
N GLU A 31 -32.43 30.08 -7.46
CA GLU A 31 -33.11 29.21 -8.45
C GLU A 31 -32.27 28.93 -9.68
N THR A 32 -31.39 29.82 -10.08
CA THR A 32 -30.46 29.66 -11.20
C THR A 32 -29.39 28.58 -10.97
N LEU A 33 -29.19 28.18 -9.71
CA LEU A 33 -28.27 27.12 -9.33
C LEU A 33 -28.96 25.78 -9.03
N LYS A 34 -30.30 25.77 -9.01
CA LYS A 34 -31.06 24.53 -8.79
C LYS A 34 -31.24 23.79 -10.10
N LEU A 35 -31.13 22.48 -10.02
CA LEU A 35 -31.37 21.56 -11.15
C LEU A 35 -32.83 21.13 -11.15
N ASN A 36 -33.68 21.87 -11.86
CA ASN A 36 -35.14 21.66 -11.84
C ASN A 36 -35.58 20.44 -12.67
N ASP A 37 -34.84 20.08 -13.71
CA ASP A 37 -35.13 18.98 -14.63
C ASP A 37 -34.52 17.64 -14.19
N GLY A 38 -33.94 17.59 -12.99
CA GLY A 38 -33.22 16.40 -12.49
C GLY A 38 -31.88 16.18 -13.17
N LEU A 39 -31.23 15.09 -12.83
CA LEU A 39 -29.93 14.71 -13.41
C LEU A 39 -30.14 14.07 -14.79
N ASN A 40 -29.34 14.45 -15.78
CA ASN A 40 -29.29 13.80 -17.08
C ASN A 40 -28.48 12.47 -16.97
N VAL A 41 -29.05 11.50 -16.28
CA VAL A 41 -28.50 10.15 -16.12
C VAL A 41 -29.52 9.12 -16.62
N PRO A 42 -29.07 7.95 -17.08
CA PRO A 42 -29.97 6.84 -17.43
C PRO A 42 -30.87 6.47 -16.24
N GLN A 43 -32.05 5.93 -16.55
CA GLN A 43 -32.92 5.37 -15.52
C GLN A 43 -32.22 4.21 -14.79
N SER A 44 -32.55 4.03 -13.52
CA SER A 44 -32.08 2.90 -12.74
C SER A 44 -32.56 1.58 -13.35
N LEU A 45 -31.64 0.63 -13.41
CA LEU A 45 -31.94 -0.74 -13.83
C LEU A 45 -32.23 -1.61 -12.60
N SER A 46 -32.98 -2.67 -12.79
CA SER A 46 -33.10 -3.77 -11.85
C SER A 46 -31.77 -4.53 -11.79
N GLU A 47 -31.56 -5.35 -10.77
CA GLU A 47 -30.36 -6.19 -10.64
C GLU A 47 -30.15 -7.07 -11.90
N LEU A 48 -31.20 -7.72 -12.37
CA LEU A 48 -31.16 -8.58 -13.56
C LEU A 48 -30.74 -7.79 -14.82
N GLU A 49 -31.35 -6.62 -15.04
CA GLU A 49 -31.01 -5.76 -16.18
C GLU A 49 -29.56 -5.25 -16.09
N SER A 50 -29.10 -4.88 -14.88
CA SER A 50 -27.73 -4.46 -14.66
C SER A 50 -26.72 -5.57 -14.97
N ILE A 51 -26.97 -6.79 -14.50
CA ILE A 51 -26.14 -7.97 -14.80
C ILE A 51 -26.08 -8.17 -16.33
N SER A 52 -27.23 -8.19 -17.01
CA SER A 52 -27.28 -8.40 -18.46
C SER A 52 -26.55 -7.30 -19.24
N GLU A 53 -26.62 -6.04 -18.79
CA GLU A 53 -25.90 -4.95 -19.45
C GLU A 53 -24.38 -5.10 -19.26
N PHE A 54 -23.89 -5.48 -18.05
CA PHE A 54 -22.48 -5.72 -17.82
C PHE A 54 -21.96 -6.95 -18.57
N GLU A 55 -22.72 -8.04 -18.65
CA GLU A 55 -22.37 -9.21 -19.48
C GLU A 55 -22.27 -8.84 -20.98
N ASN A 56 -23.18 -7.99 -21.47
CA ASN A 56 -23.13 -7.47 -22.83
C ASN A 56 -21.87 -6.59 -23.07
N LEU A 57 -21.48 -5.77 -22.10
CA LEU A 57 -20.25 -4.98 -22.17
C LEU A 57 -19.01 -5.90 -22.12
N GLU A 58 -18.98 -6.88 -21.23
CA GLU A 58 -17.90 -7.85 -21.12
C GLU A 58 -17.70 -8.63 -22.41
N SER A 59 -18.79 -9.07 -23.06
CA SER A 59 -18.73 -9.81 -24.32
C SER A 59 -18.05 -9.05 -25.48
N LYS A 60 -17.94 -7.72 -25.38
CA LYS A 60 -17.24 -6.87 -26.36
C LYS A 60 -15.74 -6.84 -26.16
N ASN A 61 -15.25 -7.28 -24.99
CA ASN A 61 -13.83 -7.39 -24.74
C ASN A 61 -13.28 -8.68 -25.37
N THR A 62 -12.00 -8.64 -25.77
CA THR A 62 -11.34 -9.84 -26.28
C THR A 62 -11.10 -10.81 -25.12
N GLN A 63 -11.66 -12.01 -25.25
CA GLN A 63 -11.54 -13.08 -24.23
C GLN A 63 -10.32 -13.98 -24.53
N ASN A 64 -9.82 -14.64 -23.50
CA ASN A 64 -8.80 -15.70 -23.61
C ASN A 64 -7.46 -15.25 -24.22
N LEU A 65 -7.03 -14.01 -24.02
CA LEU A 65 -5.71 -13.57 -24.44
C LEU A 65 -4.64 -14.08 -23.48
N ILE A 66 -3.53 -14.56 -24.07
CA ILE A 66 -2.28 -14.76 -23.32
C ILE A 66 -1.53 -13.42 -23.36
N CYS A 67 -1.37 -12.78 -22.21
CA CYS A 67 -0.78 -11.45 -22.12
C CYS A 67 0.73 -11.51 -21.91
N PHE A 68 1.48 -10.96 -22.87
CA PHE A 68 2.93 -10.75 -22.79
C PHE A 68 3.29 -9.25 -22.73
N ALA A 69 2.36 -8.39 -22.34
CA ALA A 69 2.58 -6.94 -22.38
C ALA A 69 3.57 -6.44 -21.33
N GLY A 70 3.76 -7.17 -20.24
CA GLY A 70 4.58 -6.71 -19.11
C GLY A 70 3.93 -5.56 -18.34
N GLY A 71 4.71 -4.55 -17.96
CA GLY A 71 4.18 -3.33 -17.34
C GLY A 71 4.30 -3.28 -15.84
N GLY A 72 4.78 -4.33 -15.18
CA GLY A 72 5.04 -4.35 -13.72
C GLY A 72 3.86 -4.78 -12.85
N HIS A 73 2.70 -5.10 -13.46
CA HIS A 73 1.57 -5.72 -12.79
C HIS A 73 1.15 -6.95 -13.60
N TYR A 74 1.12 -8.10 -12.94
CA TYR A 74 0.93 -9.38 -13.61
C TYR A 74 -0.22 -10.14 -12.95
N ASP A 75 -0.94 -10.94 -13.78
CA ASP A 75 -1.92 -11.86 -13.26
C ASP A 75 -1.25 -12.90 -12.36
N VAL A 76 -1.85 -13.11 -11.20
CA VAL A 76 -1.43 -14.13 -10.24
C VAL A 76 -2.60 -15.00 -9.88
N TYR A 77 -2.34 -16.29 -9.71
CA TYR A 77 -3.37 -17.19 -9.21
C TYR A 77 -3.71 -16.85 -7.76
N LEU A 78 -4.95 -16.47 -7.52
CA LEU A 78 -5.45 -16.20 -6.17
C LEU A 78 -6.23 -17.42 -5.66
N PRO A 79 -5.70 -18.17 -4.66
CA PRO A 79 -6.35 -19.33 -4.12
C PRO A 79 -7.74 -19.05 -3.57
N GLN A 80 -8.69 -19.96 -3.77
CA GLN A 80 -10.06 -19.79 -3.26
C GLN A 80 -10.11 -19.60 -1.74
N THR A 81 -9.16 -20.21 -1.01
CA THR A 81 -9.01 -20.03 0.44
C THR A 81 -8.80 -18.54 0.80
N VAL A 82 -7.94 -17.83 0.06
CA VAL A 82 -7.69 -16.40 0.29
C VAL A 82 -8.97 -15.61 0.08
N LYS A 83 -9.67 -15.82 -1.06
CA LYS A 83 -10.95 -15.16 -1.35
C LYS A 83 -11.99 -15.42 -0.27
N SER A 84 -12.16 -16.69 0.13
CA SER A 84 -13.19 -17.10 1.11
C SER A 84 -12.91 -16.53 2.50
N LEU A 85 -11.67 -16.50 2.94
CA LEU A 85 -11.32 -16.02 4.27
C LEU A 85 -11.32 -14.48 4.35
N THR A 86 -10.84 -13.78 3.33
CA THR A 86 -10.89 -12.30 3.33
C THR A 86 -12.31 -11.76 3.28
N MET A 87 -13.25 -12.50 2.67
CA MET A 87 -14.66 -12.10 2.58
C MET A 87 -15.46 -12.38 3.87
N ARG A 88 -14.85 -12.95 4.91
CA ARG A 88 -15.53 -13.14 6.18
C ARG A 88 -15.93 -11.80 6.80
N PRO A 89 -17.14 -11.70 7.38
CA PRO A 89 -17.63 -10.45 7.99
C PRO A 89 -16.69 -9.86 9.04
N GLU A 90 -15.97 -10.72 9.76
CA GLU A 90 -15.01 -10.32 10.80
C GLU A 90 -13.86 -9.46 10.25
N PHE A 91 -13.48 -9.66 8.97
CA PHE A 91 -12.47 -8.85 8.28
C PHE A 91 -13.11 -7.76 7.43
N MET A 92 -14.14 -8.10 6.63
CA MET A 92 -14.80 -7.18 5.70
C MET A 92 -15.38 -5.93 6.38
N THR A 93 -15.95 -6.08 7.56
CA THR A 93 -16.59 -4.98 8.29
C THR A 93 -15.63 -4.25 9.23
N SER A 94 -14.37 -4.68 9.33
CA SER A 94 -13.38 -4.02 10.15
C SER A 94 -13.07 -2.62 9.61
N TYR A 95 -12.99 -1.68 10.54
CA TYR A 95 -12.47 -0.35 10.27
C TYR A 95 -11.14 -0.16 11.01
N THR A 96 -10.71 1.06 11.22
CA THR A 96 -9.48 1.34 11.97
C THR A 96 -9.59 0.81 13.41
N PRO A 97 -8.67 -0.05 13.87
CA PRO A 97 -8.75 -0.70 15.18
C PRO A 97 -8.27 0.23 16.32
N TYR A 98 -8.91 1.38 16.50
CA TYR A 98 -8.55 2.34 17.54
C TYR A 98 -8.77 1.80 18.95
N GLN A 99 -9.86 1.04 19.15
CA GLN A 99 -10.19 0.40 20.44
C GLN A 99 -9.65 -1.02 20.43
N ALA A 100 -8.50 -1.21 21.07
CA ALA A 100 -7.83 -2.50 21.12
C ALA A 100 -8.72 -3.60 21.77
N GLU A 101 -9.54 -3.21 22.72
CA GLU A 101 -10.41 -4.11 23.51
C GLU A 101 -11.40 -4.90 22.63
N ILE A 102 -11.86 -4.31 21.54
CA ILE A 102 -12.85 -4.93 20.63
C ILE A 102 -12.27 -5.31 19.26
N SER A 103 -10.97 -5.10 19.06
CA SER A 103 -10.30 -5.24 17.76
C SER A 103 -9.14 -6.23 17.79
N GLN A 104 -9.07 -7.13 18.76
CA GLN A 104 -7.92 -8.01 18.94
C GLN A 104 -7.67 -8.93 17.74
N GLY A 105 -8.72 -9.44 17.09
CA GLY A 105 -8.57 -10.30 15.92
C GLY A 105 -7.88 -9.61 14.75
N ILE A 106 -8.33 -8.40 14.38
CA ILE A 106 -7.72 -7.65 13.28
C ILE A 106 -6.32 -7.13 13.66
N LEU A 107 -6.10 -6.72 14.89
CA LEU A 107 -4.78 -6.32 15.37
C LEU A 107 -3.78 -7.48 15.34
N GLN A 108 -4.21 -8.68 15.72
CA GLN A 108 -3.38 -9.88 15.63
C GLN A 108 -2.96 -10.16 14.19
N VAL A 109 -3.91 -10.17 13.24
CA VAL A 109 -3.60 -10.45 11.83
C VAL A 109 -2.65 -9.39 11.25
N LEU A 110 -2.82 -8.12 11.60
CA LEU A 110 -1.89 -7.07 11.17
C LEU A 110 -0.49 -7.23 11.80
N PHE A 111 -0.40 -7.71 13.03
CA PHE A 111 0.88 -8.05 13.65
C PHE A 111 1.55 -9.25 12.95
N GLU A 112 0.77 -10.28 12.61
CA GLU A 112 1.24 -11.44 11.83
C GLU A 112 1.70 -11.00 10.42
N TYR A 113 0.95 -10.10 9.75
CA TYR A 113 1.37 -9.47 8.49
C TYR A 113 2.76 -8.82 8.62
N GLN A 114 2.93 -7.95 9.62
CA GLN A 114 4.22 -7.28 9.88
C GLN A 114 5.36 -8.29 10.10
N SER A 115 5.08 -9.37 10.83
CA SER A 115 6.06 -10.42 11.10
C SER A 115 6.47 -11.15 9.84
N LEU A 116 5.52 -11.53 8.98
CA LEU A 116 5.80 -12.18 7.69
C LEU A 116 6.64 -11.29 6.77
N ILE A 117 6.33 -9.98 6.72
CA ILE A 117 7.12 -9.04 5.91
C ILE A 117 8.54 -8.91 6.48
N CYS A 118 8.71 -8.87 7.81
CA CYS A 118 10.03 -8.86 8.44
C CYS A 118 10.83 -10.13 8.09
N ASP A 119 10.21 -11.29 8.20
CA ASP A 119 10.87 -12.57 7.92
C ASP A 119 11.31 -12.69 6.46
N LEU A 120 10.44 -12.30 5.51
CA LEU A 120 10.74 -12.36 4.07
C LEU A 120 11.84 -11.38 3.66
N THR A 121 11.89 -10.22 4.28
CA THR A 121 12.83 -9.14 3.91
C THR A 121 14.10 -9.14 4.76
N ASP A 122 14.18 -9.95 5.81
CA ASP A 122 15.22 -9.93 6.86
C ASP A 122 15.37 -8.55 7.51
N MET A 123 14.19 -7.93 7.79
CA MET A 123 14.09 -6.65 8.48
C MET A 123 13.57 -6.82 9.91
N GLU A 124 13.80 -5.80 10.74
CA GLU A 124 13.48 -5.88 12.18
C GLU A 124 12.13 -5.28 12.54
N LEU A 125 11.54 -4.48 11.65
CA LEU A 125 10.27 -3.79 11.87
C LEU A 125 9.55 -3.61 10.54
N ALA A 126 8.25 -3.86 10.52
CA ALA A 126 7.36 -3.47 9.42
C ALA A 126 6.15 -2.71 9.95
N ASN A 127 5.51 -1.91 9.09
CA ASN A 127 4.23 -1.28 9.40
C ASN A 127 3.04 -2.18 8.98
N ALA A 128 1.84 -1.74 9.32
CA ALA A 128 0.60 -2.46 9.01
C ALA A 128 0.13 -2.32 7.55
N SER A 129 0.95 -1.86 6.65
CA SER A 129 0.84 -1.57 5.22
C SER A 129 0.76 -0.09 4.87
N LEU A 130 1.08 0.20 3.62
CA LEU A 130 0.82 1.47 2.94
C LEU A 130 -0.17 1.26 1.79
N TYR A 131 -0.42 2.30 0.99
CA TYR A 131 -1.44 2.26 -0.06
C TYR A 131 -1.05 1.36 -1.24
N ASP A 132 0.19 1.49 -1.70
CA ASP A 132 0.80 0.76 -2.82
C ASP A 132 2.33 0.82 -2.75
N GLY A 133 2.98 0.07 -3.64
CA GLY A 133 4.44 0.01 -3.68
C GLY A 133 5.10 1.34 -4.08
N ALA A 134 4.54 2.05 -5.04
CA ALA A 134 5.12 3.32 -5.52
C ALA A 134 5.07 4.41 -4.44
N THR A 135 3.94 4.52 -3.73
CA THR A 135 3.79 5.38 -2.54
C THR A 135 4.79 4.97 -1.46
N SER A 136 5.01 3.66 -1.27
CA SER A 136 5.97 3.15 -0.28
C SER A 136 7.40 3.59 -0.60
N VAL A 137 7.80 3.64 -1.89
CA VAL A 137 9.11 4.19 -2.31
C VAL A 137 9.23 5.67 -1.93
N ALA A 138 8.22 6.48 -2.26
CA ALA A 138 8.25 7.91 -1.96
C ALA A 138 8.32 8.18 -0.44
N GLU A 139 7.58 7.41 0.35
CA GLU A 139 7.63 7.48 1.82
C GLU A 139 9.00 7.05 2.37
N ALA A 140 9.61 6.00 1.81
CA ALA A 140 10.95 5.57 2.20
C ALA A 140 12.02 6.64 1.93
N ILE A 141 11.94 7.31 0.78
CA ILE A 141 12.79 8.46 0.45
C ILE A 141 12.58 9.59 1.47
N SER A 142 11.33 9.89 1.81
CA SER A 142 11.00 10.90 2.82
C SER A 142 11.58 10.55 4.20
N VAL A 143 11.57 9.27 4.58
CA VAL A 143 12.22 8.78 5.81
C VAL A 143 13.73 9.00 5.76
N ALA A 144 14.38 8.68 4.63
CA ALA A 144 15.81 8.87 4.44
C ALA A 144 16.23 10.34 4.53
N ILE A 145 15.52 11.24 3.86
CA ILE A 145 15.71 12.69 3.93
C ILE A 145 15.54 13.19 5.38
N ASN A 146 14.48 12.74 6.06
CA ASN A 146 14.25 13.11 7.45
C ASN A 146 15.32 12.58 8.42
N LYS A 147 15.89 11.42 8.15
CA LYS A 147 16.96 10.80 8.95
C LYS A 147 18.29 11.52 8.74
N THR A 148 18.68 11.77 7.50
CA THR A 148 19.99 12.29 7.12
C THR A 148 20.08 13.82 7.15
N LYS A 149 18.94 14.50 6.93
CA LYS A 149 18.85 15.96 6.71
C LYS A 149 19.68 16.42 5.49
N ARG A 150 19.71 15.58 4.45
CA ARG A 150 20.39 15.83 3.18
C ARG A 150 19.36 15.91 2.06
N ASP A 151 19.73 16.48 0.92
CA ASP A 151 18.78 16.87 -0.12
C ASP A 151 18.91 16.06 -1.43
N ASN A 152 19.96 15.26 -1.58
CA ASN A 152 20.17 14.49 -2.81
C ASN A 152 19.63 13.07 -2.68
N VAL A 153 18.94 12.59 -3.70
CA VAL A 153 18.39 11.23 -3.79
C VAL A 153 18.94 10.57 -5.05
N VAL A 154 19.59 9.43 -4.89
CA VAL A 154 20.14 8.62 -5.97
C VAL A 154 19.17 7.47 -6.22
N ILE A 155 18.62 7.38 -7.43
CA ILE A 155 17.68 6.33 -7.83
C ILE A 155 18.26 5.58 -9.03
N SER A 156 18.30 4.25 -8.95
CA SER A 156 18.59 3.41 -10.12
C SER A 156 17.55 3.63 -11.21
N ASN A 157 17.96 3.75 -12.46
CA ASN A 157 17.02 3.89 -13.58
C ASN A 157 16.30 2.57 -13.95
N GLY A 158 16.66 1.46 -13.33
CA GLY A 158 16.01 0.15 -13.46
C GLY A 158 14.69 0.00 -12.69
N PHE A 159 13.94 1.08 -12.53
CA PHE A 159 12.61 1.10 -11.92
C PHE A 159 11.50 1.06 -12.97
N ASN A 160 10.34 0.51 -12.59
CA ASN A 160 9.12 0.65 -13.34
C ASN A 160 8.84 2.15 -13.63
N PRO A 161 8.60 2.53 -14.91
CA PRO A 161 8.35 3.93 -15.30
C PRO A 161 7.22 4.58 -14.51
N ASN A 162 6.11 3.87 -14.23
CA ASN A 162 4.99 4.41 -13.45
C ASN A 162 5.40 4.72 -12.01
N THR A 163 6.22 3.86 -11.39
CA THR A 163 6.76 4.13 -10.04
C THR A 163 7.62 5.39 -10.03
N LYS A 164 8.45 5.60 -11.07
CA LYS A 164 9.24 6.84 -11.21
C LYS A 164 8.36 8.08 -11.28
N GLU A 165 7.27 8.04 -12.03
CA GLU A 165 6.33 9.17 -12.14
C GLU A 165 5.62 9.47 -10.81
N VAL A 166 5.22 8.45 -10.06
CA VAL A 166 4.65 8.63 -8.73
C VAL A 166 5.68 9.26 -7.77
N VAL A 167 6.91 8.75 -7.76
CA VAL A 167 8.00 9.32 -6.96
C VAL A 167 8.26 10.78 -7.35
N ASN A 168 8.35 11.08 -8.64
CA ASN A 168 8.52 12.44 -9.14
C ASN A 168 7.40 13.39 -8.74
N THR A 169 6.17 12.88 -8.61
CA THR A 169 5.01 13.67 -8.20
C THR A 169 5.00 13.93 -6.69
N LEU A 170 5.37 12.93 -5.88
CA LEU A 170 5.27 13.02 -4.42
C LEU A 170 6.49 13.70 -3.77
N ILE A 171 7.66 13.65 -4.42
CA ILE A 171 8.86 14.32 -3.91
C ILE A 171 8.89 15.77 -4.42
N ASP A 172 9.00 16.73 -3.50
CA ASP A 172 9.13 18.15 -3.83
C ASP A 172 10.49 18.44 -4.50
N ARG A 173 10.51 18.36 -5.83
CA ARG A 173 11.72 18.59 -6.65
C ARG A 173 12.24 20.02 -6.62
N ASN A 174 11.52 20.95 -6.01
CA ASN A 174 12.04 22.30 -5.77
C ASN A 174 12.95 22.33 -4.54
N LYS A 175 12.84 21.32 -3.67
CA LYS A 175 13.64 21.20 -2.44
C LYS A 175 14.68 20.09 -2.52
N PHE A 176 14.42 19.03 -3.28
CA PHE A 176 15.25 17.84 -3.32
C PHE A 176 15.77 17.55 -4.72
N ASN A 177 17.02 17.16 -4.83
CA ASN A 177 17.66 16.78 -6.08
C ASN A 177 17.51 15.28 -6.29
N VAL A 178 16.77 14.88 -7.32
CA VAL A 178 16.63 13.45 -7.69
C VAL A 178 17.55 13.17 -8.88
N ASN A 179 18.52 12.29 -8.67
CA ASN A 179 19.46 11.84 -9.67
C ASN A 179 19.15 10.40 -10.06
N TYR A 180 18.74 10.18 -11.32
CA TYR A 180 18.54 8.85 -11.88
C TYR A 180 19.85 8.37 -12.51
N VAL A 181 20.34 7.20 -12.06
CA VAL A 181 21.58 6.56 -12.55
C VAL A 181 21.21 5.44 -13.50
N ASP A 182 21.71 5.53 -14.74
CA ASP A 182 21.46 4.52 -15.75
C ASP A 182 22.16 3.21 -15.42
N LEU A 183 21.53 2.11 -15.84
CA LEU A 183 22.13 0.79 -15.75
C LEU A 183 23.19 0.62 -16.85
N ILE A 184 24.25 -0.11 -16.51
CA ILE A 184 25.24 -0.59 -17.47
C ILE A 184 25.07 -2.10 -17.58
N ASP A 185 24.85 -2.61 -18.81
CA ASP A 185 24.56 -4.01 -19.05
C ASP A 185 23.43 -4.56 -18.14
N TYR A 186 22.36 -3.75 -17.97
CA TYR A 186 21.21 -4.04 -17.12
C TYR A 186 21.51 -4.15 -15.61
N LEU A 187 22.67 -3.70 -15.13
CA LEU A 187 23.08 -3.71 -13.73
C LEU A 187 23.38 -2.29 -13.24
N PHE A 188 23.17 -2.02 -11.97
CA PHE A 188 23.62 -0.77 -11.36
C PHE A 188 25.15 -0.75 -11.29
N PRO A 189 25.83 0.37 -11.64
CA PRO A 189 27.29 0.43 -11.68
C PRO A 189 27.93 0.12 -10.31
N GLU A 190 28.80 -0.88 -10.26
CA GLU A 190 29.46 -1.30 -9.01
C GLU A 190 30.47 -0.27 -8.49
N ASP A 191 31.04 0.54 -9.39
CA ASP A 191 32.00 1.60 -9.10
C ASP A 191 31.36 2.96 -8.83
N TYR A 192 30.03 3.02 -8.69
CA TYR A 192 29.32 4.26 -8.38
C TYR A 192 29.79 4.85 -7.05
N VAL A 193 30.15 6.13 -7.08
CA VAL A 193 30.66 6.87 -5.91
C VAL A 193 29.55 7.69 -5.30
N PHE A 194 29.12 7.31 -4.10
CA PHE A 194 28.14 8.07 -3.32
C PHE A 194 28.76 9.30 -2.66
N SER A 195 28.01 10.41 -2.69
CA SER A 195 28.38 11.65 -2.00
C SER A 195 27.92 11.64 -0.55
N GLN A 196 28.64 12.38 0.30
CA GLN A 196 28.18 12.66 1.66
C GLN A 196 26.93 13.57 1.72
N GLU A 197 26.52 14.13 0.59
CA GLU A 197 25.27 14.92 0.48
C GLU A 197 24.09 14.07 0.03
N ASP A 198 24.31 12.81 -0.36
CA ASP A 198 23.23 11.91 -0.72
C ASP A 198 22.46 11.47 0.52
N ALA A 199 21.14 11.64 0.50
CA ALA A 199 20.22 11.24 1.55
C ALA A 199 19.85 9.77 1.43
N ALA A 200 19.57 9.34 0.20
CA ALA A 200 19.05 8.01 -0.10
C ALA A 200 19.69 7.43 -1.36
N PHE A 201 19.87 6.11 -1.36
CA PHE A 201 20.09 5.27 -2.53
C PHE A 201 18.91 4.34 -2.68
N VAL A 202 18.23 4.36 -3.83
CA VAL A 202 17.02 3.59 -4.11
C VAL A 202 17.23 2.70 -5.32
N VAL A 203 16.99 1.40 -5.18
CA VAL A 203 17.19 0.41 -6.25
C VAL A 203 16.08 -0.63 -6.23
N SER A 204 15.67 -1.10 -7.41
CA SER A 204 14.72 -2.20 -7.58
C SER A 204 15.44 -3.56 -7.60
N LEU A 205 14.85 -4.58 -7.00
CA LEU A 205 15.37 -5.94 -7.02
C LEU A 205 14.22 -6.96 -7.24
N PRO A 206 14.15 -7.62 -8.42
CA PRO A 206 14.96 -7.38 -9.62
C PRO A 206 14.79 -5.97 -10.19
N HIS A 207 15.67 -5.58 -11.10
CA HIS A 207 15.43 -4.39 -11.93
C HIS A 207 14.22 -4.62 -12.85
N TYR A 208 13.59 -3.53 -13.28
CA TYR A 208 12.38 -3.59 -14.12
C TYR A 208 12.59 -4.38 -15.43
N GLU A 209 13.80 -4.36 -15.96
CA GLU A 209 14.22 -5.11 -17.13
C GLU A 209 14.42 -6.60 -16.87
N GLY A 210 14.22 -7.08 -15.65
CA GLY A 210 14.29 -8.48 -15.24
C GLY A 210 15.65 -8.94 -14.74
N SER A 211 16.68 -8.10 -14.73
CA SER A 211 17.99 -8.48 -14.21
C SER A 211 18.03 -8.45 -12.67
N ALA A 212 18.77 -9.36 -12.06
CA ALA A 212 19.02 -9.40 -10.64
C ALA A 212 20.52 -9.28 -10.35
N GLN A 213 20.87 -8.51 -9.31
CA GLN A 213 22.26 -8.22 -8.93
C GLN A 213 22.46 -8.41 -7.42
N ASP A 214 23.58 -9.00 -7.00
CA ASP A 214 23.98 -8.92 -5.60
C ASP A 214 24.47 -7.48 -5.29
N LEU A 215 23.65 -6.75 -4.56
CA LEU A 215 23.88 -5.35 -4.26
C LEU A 215 24.69 -5.14 -2.97
N THR A 216 25.22 -6.19 -2.36
CA THR A 216 25.88 -6.13 -1.05
C THR A 216 27.04 -5.13 -1.01
N SER A 217 27.92 -5.12 -2.03
CA SER A 217 29.06 -4.19 -2.10
C SER A 217 28.62 -2.74 -2.30
N ILE A 218 27.64 -2.52 -3.15
CA ILE A 218 27.06 -1.19 -3.45
C ILE A 218 26.41 -0.60 -2.19
N VAL A 219 25.63 -1.43 -1.47
CA VAL A 219 24.99 -1.05 -0.20
C VAL A 219 26.05 -0.67 0.85
N GLN A 220 27.12 -1.44 0.97
CA GLN A 220 28.21 -1.12 1.88
C GLN A 220 28.90 0.22 1.54
N ASN A 221 29.13 0.49 0.25
CA ASN A 221 29.69 1.76 -0.21
C ASN A 221 28.76 2.95 0.10
N ALA A 222 27.46 2.80 -0.15
CA ALA A 222 26.46 3.81 0.18
C ALA A 222 26.43 4.11 1.69
N LYS A 223 26.42 3.06 2.52
CA LYS A 223 26.44 3.19 4.00
C LYS A 223 27.74 3.81 4.51
N ALA A 224 28.87 3.55 3.90
CA ALA A 224 30.15 4.19 4.26
C ALA A 224 30.10 5.72 4.02
N ALA A 225 29.34 6.19 3.04
CA ALA A 225 29.06 7.62 2.81
C ALA A 225 27.91 8.16 3.70
N GLY A 226 27.29 7.32 4.55
CA GLY A 226 26.16 7.68 5.41
C GLY A 226 24.85 7.86 4.67
N VAL A 227 24.69 7.20 3.52
CA VAL A 227 23.48 7.21 2.69
C VAL A 227 22.55 6.12 3.20
N VAL A 228 21.25 6.43 3.32
CA VAL A 228 20.21 5.44 3.64
C VAL A 228 19.89 4.62 2.40
N THR A 229 19.92 3.31 2.54
CA THR A 229 19.74 2.38 1.42
C THR A 229 18.34 1.80 1.41
N ILE A 230 17.65 1.90 0.26
CA ILE A 230 16.25 1.52 0.06
C ILE A 230 16.17 0.51 -1.09
N CYS A 231 15.62 -0.67 -0.80
CA CYS A 231 15.33 -1.68 -1.82
C CYS A 231 13.83 -1.68 -2.14
N TYR A 232 13.48 -1.56 -3.41
CA TYR A 232 12.14 -1.89 -3.91
C TYR A 232 12.14 -3.32 -4.41
N ALA A 233 11.66 -4.25 -3.58
CA ALA A 233 11.71 -5.67 -3.84
C ALA A 233 10.44 -6.15 -4.56
N ASP A 234 10.58 -7.18 -5.41
CA ASP A 234 9.45 -7.96 -5.88
C ASP A 234 9.18 -9.11 -4.88
N PRO A 235 8.00 -9.13 -4.22
CA PRO A 235 7.67 -10.17 -3.25
C PRO A 235 7.72 -11.60 -3.82
N SER A 236 7.38 -11.79 -5.09
CA SER A 236 7.39 -13.11 -5.74
C SER A 236 8.80 -13.70 -5.88
N MET A 237 9.82 -12.84 -5.87
CA MET A 237 11.22 -13.24 -6.02
C MET A 237 11.93 -13.48 -4.69
N LEU A 238 11.32 -13.11 -3.55
CA LEU A 238 11.94 -13.25 -2.22
C LEU A 238 12.12 -14.72 -1.79
N GLY A 239 11.42 -15.65 -2.44
CA GLY A 239 11.62 -17.09 -2.21
C GLY A 239 12.91 -17.66 -2.81
N ILE A 240 13.54 -16.96 -3.77
CA ILE A 240 14.72 -17.45 -4.50
C ILE A 240 15.91 -16.47 -4.48
N LEU A 241 15.67 -15.17 -4.33
CA LEU A 241 16.72 -14.18 -4.23
C LEU A 241 17.17 -14.00 -2.78
N LYS A 242 18.41 -13.57 -2.62
CA LYS A 242 18.94 -13.14 -1.33
C LYS A 242 18.09 -11.98 -0.78
N SER A 243 17.67 -12.09 0.48
CA SER A 243 16.83 -11.05 1.09
C SER A 243 17.54 -9.70 1.15
N PRO A 244 16.85 -8.58 0.91
CA PRO A 244 17.48 -7.26 0.95
C PRO A 244 18.13 -6.93 2.31
N GLY A 245 17.51 -7.37 3.40
CA GLY A 245 18.05 -7.19 4.74
C GLY A 245 19.38 -7.88 4.94
N SER A 246 19.58 -9.10 4.39
CA SER A 246 20.88 -9.81 4.44
C SER A 246 21.96 -9.16 3.57
N MET A 247 21.57 -8.39 2.53
CA MET A 247 22.51 -7.54 1.77
C MET A 247 22.89 -6.25 2.52
N GLY A 248 22.21 -5.94 3.63
CA GLY A 248 22.50 -4.78 4.46
C GLY A 248 21.63 -3.56 4.22
N PHE A 249 20.57 -3.62 3.44
CA PHE A 249 19.65 -2.51 3.24
C PHE A 249 19.04 -2.01 4.56
N ASP A 250 18.73 -0.72 4.61
CA ASP A 250 18.13 -0.06 5.77
C ASP A 250 16.60 -0.10 5.72
N ILE A 251 16.04 0.01 4.52
CA ILE A 251 14.58 0.00 4.27
C ILE A 251 14.29 -0.90 3.08
N VAL A 252 13.24 -1.70 3.19
CA VAL A 252 12.68 -2.50 2.09
C VAL A 252 11.24 -2.11 1.90
N VAL A 253 10.88 -1.81 0.66
CA VAL A 253 9.51 -1.53 0.24
C VAL A 253 9.13 -2.42 -0.94
N ALA A 254 7.85 -2.68 -1.12
CA ALA A 254 7.38 -3.51 -2.21
C ALA A 254 5.93 -3.20 -2.60
N GLU A 255 5.55 -3.59 -3.81
CA GLU A 255 4.14 -3.76 -4.18
C GLU A 255 3.71 -5.19 -3.82
N GLY A 256 2.78 -5.29 -2.88
CA GLY A 256 2.32 -6.58 -2.37
C GLY A 256 1.14 -7.21 -3.12
N GLN A 257 0.73 -6.66 -4.25
CA GLN A 257 -0.42 -7.13 -5.02
C GLN A 257 -0.34 -8.62 -5.35
N SER A 258 0.83 -9.10 -5.77
CA SER A 258 1.06 -10.52 -6.11
C SER A 258 0.85 -11.48 -4.95
N MET A 259 0.87 -10.97 -3.71
CA MET A 259 0.75 -11.77 -2.49
C MET A 259 -0.66 -11.64 -1.88
N GLY A 260 -1.70 -12.00 -2.65
CA GLY A 260 -3.05 -12.18 -2.12
C GLY A 260 -4.10 -11.18 -2.60
N SER A 261 -3.79 -10.33 -3.57
CA SER A 261 -4.74 -9.38 -4.14
C SER A 261 -4.93 -9.60 -5.64
N PRO A 262 -6.17 -9.58 -6.16
CA PRO A 262 -6.41 -9.57 -7.61
C PRO A 262 -5.98 -8.24 -8.22
N LEU A 263 -5.75 -8.20 -9.53
CA LEU A 263 -5.44 -6.95 -10.25
C LEU A 263 -6.55 -5.90 -10.17
N SER A 264 -7.81 -6.31 -10.18
CA SER A 264 -9.00 -5.46 -10.03
C SER A 264 -8.94 -4.15 -10.82
N PHE A 265 -8.51 -4.21 -12.07
CA PHE A 265 -8.35 -3.06 -12.98
C PHE A 265 -7.43 -1.94 -12.45
N GLY A 266 -6.46 -2.28 -11.59
CA GLY A 266 -5.49 -1.32 -11.07
C GLY A 266 -5.62 -1.03 -9.57
N GLY A 267 -6.29 -1.88 -8.84
CA GLY A 267 -6.33 -1.77 -7.39
C GLY A 267 -7.70 -1.93 -6.76
N PRO A 268 -7.78 -1.82 -5.41
CA PRO A 268 -6.68 -1.42 -4.52
C PRO A 268 -5.59 -2.50 -4.39
N THR A 269 -4.35 -2.05 -4.15
CA THR A 269 -3.17 -2.90 -3.90
C THR A 269 -2.70 -2.78 -2.44
N VAL A 270 -1.46 -3.17 -2.13
CA VAL A 270 -0.93 -3.07 -0.77
C VAL A 270 0.57 -2.78 -0.78
N GLY A 271 0.96 -1.64 -0.22
CA GLY A 271 2.36 -1.29 -0.09
C GLY A 271 3.02 -1.95 1.13
N TRP A 272 4.15 -2.61 0.92
CA TRP A 272 4.99 -3.11 2.00
C TRP A 272 6.00 -2.04 2.41
N PHE A 273 6.29 -1.99 3.71
CA PHE A 273 7.32 -1.12 4.26
C PHE A 273 7.95 -1.81 5.47
N ALA A 274 9.22 -2.19 5.34
CA ALA A 274 9.99 -2.80 6.41
C ALA A 274 11.35 -2.08 6.57
N THR A 275 11.91 -2.10 7.79
CA THR A 275 13.10 -1.31 8.08
C THR A 275 13.85 -1.82 9.30
N ARG A 276 15.08 -1.30 9.53
CA ARG A 276 15.82 -1.50 10.78
C ARG A 276 15.17 -0.72 11.92
N LYS A 277 15.30 -1.20 13.15
CA LYS A 277 14.68 -0.59 14.36
C LYS A 277 15.02 0.86 14.59
N GLU A 278 16.21 1.29 14.16
CA GLU A 278 16.64 2.68 14.32
C GLU A 278 15.73 3.71 13.61
N PHE A 279 14.97 3.29 12.60
CA PHE A 279 14.01 4.12 11.87
C PHE A 279 12.59 4.10 12.46
N ALA A 280 12.33 3.33 13.53
CA ALA A 280 10.99 3.10 14.08
C ALA A 280 10.16 4.37 14.31
N ARG A 281 10.81 5.48 14.70
CA ARG A 281 10.14 6.76 14.93
C ARG A 281 9.86 7.57 13.67
N LEU A 282 10.35 7.12 12.51
CA LEU A 282 10.17 7.77 11.21
C LEU A 282 9.29 6.96 10.27
N VAL A 283 9.00 5.69 10.60
CA VAL A 283 8.17 4.80 9.78
C VAL A 283 6.81 5.43 9.51
N PRO A 284 6.36 5.51 8.25
CA PRO A 284 5.02 6.00 7.93
C PRO A 284 3.92 5.00 8.33
N GLY A 285 2.71 5.49 8.48
CA GLY A 285 1.54 4.65 8.74
C GLY A 285 1.53 4.00 10.14
N ARG A 286 0.66 3.01 10.29
CA ARG A 286 0.37 2.36 11.57
C ARG A 286 1.35 1.24 11.86
N ILE A 287 1.65 1.05 13.14
CA ILE A 287 2.44 -0.08 13.65
C ILE A 287 1.64 -0.76 14.75
N ILE A 288 1.53 -2.07 14.66
CA ILE A 288 0.91 -2.90 15.70
C ILE A 288 2.03 -3.51 16.56
N GLY A 289 1.88 -3.40 17.86
CA GLY A 289 2.79 -3.97 18.83
C GLY A 289 2.12 -5.03 19.71
N GLU A 290 2.90 -5.98 20.18
CA GLU A 290 2.49 -6.93 21.22
C GLU A 290 2.46 -6.22 22.57
N SER A 291 1.45 -6.51 23.38
CA SER A 291 1.27 -6.01 24.74
C SER A 291 0.71 -7.11 25.63
N ARG A 292 0.41 -6.78 26.89
CA ARG A 292 -0.27 -7.67 27.82
C ARG A 292 -1.38 -6.92 28.55
N ASP A 293 -2.49 -7.59 28.77
CA ASP A 293 -3.60 -7.05 29.56
C ASP A 293 -3.34 -7.14 31.07
N SER A 294 -4.30 -6.69 31.87
CA SER A 294 -4.24 -6.75 33.33
C SER A 294 -4.11 -8.16 33.92
N ASN A 295 -4.49 -9.19 33.14
CA ASN A 295 -4.39 -10.61 33.51
C ASN A 295 -3.12 -11.26 32.95
N ASN A 296 -2.19 -10.45 32.41
CA ASN A 296 -0.97 -10.94 31.73
C ASN A 296 -1.21 -11.76 30.46
N THR A 297 -2.41 -11.66 29.87
CA THR A 297 -2.74 -12.30 28.59
C THR A 297 -2.10 -11.51 27.45
N LYS A 298 -1.54 -12.22 26.46
CA LYS A 298 -0.99 -11.59 25.23
C LYS A 298 -2.08 -10.86 24.47
N THR A 299 -1.82 -9.61 24.14
CA THR A 299 -2.72 -8.70 23.41
C THR A 299 -1.97 -7.91 22.34
N TYR A 300 -2.69 -7.24 21.47
CA TYR A 300 -2.12 -6.40 20.42
C TYR A 300 -2.72 -5.00 20.47
N VAL A 301 -1.90 -4.00 20.21
CA VAL A 301 -2.30 -2.58 20.24
C VAL A 301 -1.64 -1.80 19.12
N MET A 302 -2.27 -0.73 18.65
CA MET A 302 -1.58 0.26 17.82
C MET A 302 -0.57 1.01 18.67
N THR A 303 0.69 1.05 18.22
CA THR A 303 1.79 1.65 18.96
C THR A 303 2.43 2.82 18.21
N LEU A 304 3.24 3.63 18.91
CA LEU A 304 3.97 4.78 18.37
C LEU A 304 3.08 5.81 17.66
N ARG A 305 1.80 5.90 18.01
CA ARG A 305 0.81 6.78 17.34
C ARG A 305 1.16 8.26 17.38
N ALA A 306 1.99 8.71 18.32
CA ALA A 306 2.41 10.12 18.41
C ALA A 306 3.16 10.65 17.17
N ARG A 307 3.57 9.77 16.22
CA ARG A 307 4.18 10.16 14.93
C ARG A 307 3.14 10.51 13.87
N GLU A 308 1.91 10.00 14.00
CA GLU A 308 0.87 10.09 12.97
C GLU A 308 0.35 11.52 12.81
N GLN A 309 -0.17 11.83 11.61
CA GLN A 309 -0.59 13.18 11.26
C GLN A 309 -1.79 13.67 12.07
N ASP A 310 -2.69 12.80 12.51
CA ASP A 310 -3.83 13.14 13.35
C ASP A 310 -3.41 13.73 14.71
N ILE A 311 -2.21 13.37 15.18
CA ILE A 311 -1.62 13.85 16.44
C ILE A 311 -0.61 14.98 16.18
N ARG A 312 0.37 14.77 15.27
CA ARG A 312 1.46 15.72 15.04
C ARG A 312 1.12 16.83 14.04
N ARG A 313 0.04 16.67 13.27
CA ARG A 313 -0.44 17.64 12.28
C ARG A 313 0.67 18.03 11.30
N GLU A 314 0.96 19.34 11.14
CA GLU A 314 2.00 19.87 10.25
C GLU A 314 3.43 19.43 10.57
N LYS A 315 3.65 18.87 11.76
CA LYS A 315 4.96 18.35 12.20
C LYS A 315 5.11 16.84 11.96
N ALA A 316 4.11 16.19 11.38
CA ALA A 316 4.20 14.77 11.05
C ALA A 316 5.24 14.57 9.93
N SER A 317 5.94 13.43 9.99
CA SER A 317 6.93 13.05 8.97
C SER A 317 6.31 12.47 7.71
N SER A 318 5.02 12.14 7.75
CA SER A 318 4.26 11.51 6.67
C SER A 318 2.81 11.98 6.68
N ASN A 319 2.19 12.02 5.51
CA ASN A 319 0.76 12.29 5.32
C ASN A 319 -0.10 11.02 5.25
N ILE A 320 0.48 9.86 5.45
CA ILE A 320 -0.26 8.60 5.50
C ILE A 320 -1.24 8.61 6.67
N CYS A 321 -2.54 8.45 6.36
CA CYS A 321 -3.63 8.47 7.33
C CYS A 321 -4.12 7.07 7.69
N THR A 322 -4.17 6.18 6.72
CA THR A 322 -4.74 4.84 6.83
C THR A 322 -3.82 3.82 6.16
N ASN A 323 -4.33 2.61 5.95
CA ASN A 323 -3.61 1.52 5.30
C ASN A 323 -4.59 0.62 4.54
N GLN A 324 -4.07 -0.37 3.84
CA GLN A 324 -4.84 -1.36 3.07
C GLN A 324 -5.10 -2.60 3.92
N THR A 325 -5.86 -2.46 5.01
CA THR A 325 -6.04 -3.51 6.02
C THR A 325 -6.57 -4.83 5.41
N LEU A 326 -7.61 -4.78 4.57
CA LEU A 326 -8.18 -5.99 3.99
C LEU A 326 -7.21 -6.70 3.04
N ASN A 327 -6.43 -5.95 2.26
CA ASN A 327 -5.40 -6.51 1.40
C ASN A 327 -4.22 -7.07 2.23
N ALA A 328 -3.87 -6.44 3.35
CA ALA A 328 -2.87 -6.98 4.29
C ALA A 328 -3.35 -8.31 4.92
N VAL A 329 -4.64 -8.43 5.25
CA VAL A 329 -5.24 -9.71 5.67
C VAL A 329 -5.13 -10.75 4.55
N GLY A 330 -5.46 -10.37 3.30
CA GLY A 330 -5.30 -11.23 2.13
C GLY A 330 -3.85 -11.71 1.95
N SER A 331 -2.89 -10.81 2.09
CA SER A 331 -1.46 -11.15 2.02
C SER A 331 -1.04 -12.10 3.14
N THR A 332 -1.49 -11.87 4.38
CA THR A 332 -1.21 -12.76 5.51
C THR A 332 -1.71 -14.18 5.26
N ILE A 333 -2.95 -14.31 4.78
CA ILE A 333 -3.56 -15.61 4.47
C ILE A 333 -2.80 -16.28 3.31
N HIS A 334 -2.48 -15.54 2.26
CA HIS A 334 -1.80 -16.07 1.08
C HIS A 334 -0.39 -16.54 1.40
N LEU A 335 0.41 -15.74 2.08
CA LEU A 335 1.76 -16.08 2.51
C LEU A 335 1.77 -17.29 3.45
N SER A 336 0.82 -17.34 4.39
CA SER A 336 0.66 -18.49 5.30
C SER A 336 0.24 -19.77 4.55
N TRP A 337 -0.57 -19.64 3.49
CA TRP A 337 -0.99 -20.76 2.65
C TRP A 337 0.15 -21.27 1.77
N LEU A 338 0.95 -20.37 1.18
CA LEU A 338 2.10 -20.71 0.35
C LEU A 338 3.20 -21.41 1.16
N GLY A 339 3.54 -20.85 2.30
CA GLY A 339 4.71 -21.26 3.07
C GLY A 339 6.03 -21.06 2.29
N PRO A 340 7.16 -21.50 2.85
CA PRO A 340 8.47 -21.33 2.20
C PRO A 340 8.57 -22.08 0.86
N GLU A 341 8.00 -23.28 0.77
CA GLU A 341 8.03 -24.10 -0.45
C GLU A 341 7.24 -23.46 -1.58
N GLY A 342 6.03 -22.93 -1.30
CA GLY A 342 5.22 -22.24 -2.30
C GLY A 342 5.85 -20.95 -2.78
N LEU A 343 6.49 -20.19 -1.91
CA LEU A 343 7.23 -18.98 -2.30
C LEU A 343 8.43 -19.31 -3.20
N TYR A 344 9.18 -20.36 -2.85
CA TYR A 344 10.28 -20.84 -3.70
C TYR A 344 9.75 -21.23 -5.09
N GLU A 345 8.66 -21.99 -5.15
CA GLU A 345 8.06 -22.45 -6.40
C GLU A 345 7.59 -21.30 -7.29
N ILE A 346 6.93 -20.28 -6.72
CA ILE A 346 6.51 -19.07 -7.47
C ILE A 346 7.73 -18.36 -8.06
N GLY A 347 8.76 -18.13 -7.26
CA GLY A 347 9.97 -17.47 -7.74
C GLY A 347 10.68 -18.30 -8.82
N TYR A 348 10.74 -19.60 -8.67
CA TYR A 348 11.36 -20.48 -9.65
C TYR A 348 10.59 -20.46 -10.99
N GLN A 349 9.26 -20.57 -10.95
CA GLN A 349 8.42 -20.49 -12.17
C GLN A 349 8.50 -19.15 -12.88
N ALA A 350 8.83 -18.07 -12.16
CA ALA A 350 8.96 -16.75 -12.78
C ALA A 350 10.23 -16.58 -13.62
N ILE A 351 11.24 -17.45 -13.44
CA ILE A 351 12.51 -17.41 -14.21
C ILE A 351 12.64 -18.53 -15.24
N ASP A 352 11.75 -19.56 -15.20
CA ASP A 352 11.75 -20.69 -16.13
C ASP A 352 10.92 -20.34 -17.39
#